data_403e3edbb8a9eda0c92c6ed2db3ceba6
#
_entry.id   403e3edbb8a9eda0c92c6ed2db3ceba6
#
_cell.length_a   1.000
_cell.length_b   1.000
_cell.length_c   1.000
_cell.angle_alpha   90.00
_cell.angle_beta   90.00
_cell.angle_gamma   90.00
#
_symmetry.space_group_name_H-M   'P 1'
#
loop_
_entity.id
_entity.type
_entity.pdbx_description
1 polymer ?
#
loop_
_entity_poly.entity_id
_entity_poly.type
_entity_poly.pdbx_seq_one_letter_code
_entity_poly.pdbx_strand_id
1 'polypeptide(L)'
;MTTPKPGSDLVELGPVETRLKHETKKGPICAALIDPEDFSPEQAVETARKSIAAGASLVLVGGSTLASQGRLDDIVKAVKRHTQHDKSHIPVVLFPGNITGVSRFADAILFSSLLNSTNPYFIIGAQALGAVEVYKSKIESIPMAYLVFGNSSATSFIGQVNPIPTAKPNLAVIYALAAKYLGMRTLYLEAGSGAGEPIPLETIRAVRKVYDGLLIVGGGITGPEAASKAARAGADILVIGNLLQTAGFERALEQIVTAAKH
;
A
#
# COMPACT_ATOMS: atom_id res chain seq x y z
N MET A 1 -31.82 -13.59 -29.28
CA MET A 1 -30.60 -13.77 -28.45
C MET A 1 -29.50 -13.00 -29.14
N THR A 2 -29.19 -11.80 -28.66
CA THR A 2 -28.08 -10.97 -29.17
C THR A 2 -26.80 -11.44 -28.52
N THR A 3 -25.86 -11.93 -29.31
CA THR A 3 -24.51 -12.26 -28.87
C THR A 3 -23.82 -11.00 -28.33
N PRO A 4 -23.22 -11.01 -27.14
CA PRO A 4 -22.49 -9.87 -26.64
C PRO A 4 -21.29 -9.60 -27.55
N LYS A 5 -21.04 -8.31 -27.84
CA LYS A 5 -19.85 -7.88 -28.59
C LYS A 5 -18.61 -8.23 -27.80
N PRO A 6 -17.57 -8.85 -28.37
CA PRO A 6 -16.28 -9.03 -27.71
C PRO A 6 -15.60 -7.66 -27.59
N GLY A 7 -15.38 -7.20 -26.36
CA GLY A 7 -14.54 -6.01 -26.11
C GLY A 7 -14.97 -5.04 -25.02
N SER A 8 -15.86 -5.38 -24.09
CA SER A 8 -16.30 -4.46 -23.03
C SER A 8 -16.27 -5.01 -21.60
N ASP A 9 -15.57 -6.10 -21.34
CA ASP A 9 -15.34 -6.56 -19.96
C ASP A 9 -14.10 -5.89 -19.36
N LEU A 10 -14.05 -4.55 -19.47
CA LEU A 10 -13.15 -3.78 -18.60
C LEU A 10 -13.70 -3.94 -17.19
N VAL A 11 -12.92 -4.56 -16.32
CA VAL A 11 -13.20 -4.59 -14.88
C VAL A 11 -13.44 -3.15 -14.45
N GLU A 12 -14.65 -2.85 -14.00
CA GLU A 12 -15.01 -1.51 -13.56
C GLU A 12 -14.19 -1.19 -12.30
N LEU A 13 -13.32 -0.19 -12.41
CA LEU A 13 -12.47 0.25 -11.31
C LEU A 13 -13.31 1.11 -10.37
N GLY A 14 -13.10 0.93 -9.08
CA GLY A 14 -13.68 1.82 -8.09
C GLY A 14 -13.08 3.24 -8.13
N PRO A 15 -13.70 4.19 -7.43
CA PRO A 15 -13.30 5.60 -7.47
C PRO A 15 -11.89 5.85 -6.91
N VAL A 16 -11.47 5.10 -5.88
CA VAL A 16 -10.14 5.26 -5.29
C VAL A 16 -9.06 4.75 -6.25
N GLU A 17 -9.21 3.54 -6.78
CA GLU A 17 -8.24 2.97 -7.73
C GLU A 17 -8.15 3.83 -9.01
N THR A 18 -9.30 4.31 -9.52
CA THR A 18 -9.36 5.22 -10.66
C THR A 18 -8.57 6.50 -10.40
N ARG A 19 -8.75 7.09 -9.21
CA ARG A 19 -8.01 8.27 -8.78
C ARG A 19 -6.51 7.99 -8.70
N LEU A 20 -6.10 6.92 -8.02
CA LEU A 20 -4.68 6.56 -7.90
C LEU A 20 -4.03 6.39 -9.28
N LYS A 21 -4.69 5.68 -10.19
CA LYS A 21 -4.21 5.54 -11.58
C LYS A 21 -4.14 6.86 -12.35
N HIS A 22 -5.04 7.80 -12.06
CA HIS A 22 -4.98 9.12 -12.70
C HIS A 22 -3.85 9.98 -12.13
N GLU A 23 -3.65 9.97 -10.83
CA GLU A 23 -2.60 10.76 -10.18
C GLU A 23 -1.21 10.24 -10.54
N THR A 24 -1.01 8.92 -10.54
CA THR A 24 0.28 8.30 -10.88
C THR A 24 0.69 8.49 -12.35
N LYS A 25 -0.24 8.77 -13.26
CA LYS A 25 0.08 9.19 -14.63
C LYS A 25 0.78 10.55 -14.71
N LYS A 26 0.63 11.39 -13.70
CA LYS A 26 1.28 12.72 -13.61
C LYS A 26 2.65 12.64 -12.95
N GLY A 27 2.96 11.52 -12.34
CA GLY A 27 4.19 11.22 -11.62
C GLY A 27 3.92 10.39 -10.38
N PRO A 28 4.97 9.80 -9.77
CA PRO A 28 4.83 9.01 -8.55
C PRO A 28 4.22 9.82 -7.41
N ILE A 29 3.43 9.15 -6.57
CA ILE A 29 2.80 9.73 -5.39
C ILE A 29 3.35 9.11 -4.10
N CYS A 30 3.21 9.82 -2.98
CA CYS A 30 3.56 9.33 -1.65
C CYS A 30 2.31 8.99 -0.85
N ALA A 31 2.34 7.85 -0.18
CA ALA A 31 1.35 7.40 0.77
C ALA A 31 1.89 7.50 2.20
N ALA A 32 1.13 8.12 3.09
CA ALA A 32 1.43 8.14 4.53
C ALA A 32 0.83 6.90 5.19
N LEU A 33 1.66 6.03 5.76
CA LEU A 33 1.21 4.83 6.47
C LEU A 33 1.10 5.11 7.97
N ILE A 34 -0.10 5.00 8.51
CA ILE A 34 -0.43 5.15 9.92
C ILE A 34 -0.75 3.77 10.49
N ASP A 35 0.11 3.28 11.38
CA ASP A 35 -0.14 2.03 12.11
C ASP A 35 -0.99 2.34 13.35
N PRO A 36 -2.17 1.71 13.50
CA PRO A 36 -3.02 1.91 14.66
C PRO A 36 -2.39 1.54 16.01
N GLU A 37 -1.32 0.73 16.02
CA GLU A 37 -0.60 0.41 17.26
C GLU A 37 0.29 1.55 17.74
N ASP A 38 0.79 2.38 16.81
CA ASP A 38 1.77 3.44 17.11
C ASP A 38 1.12 4.80 17.42
N PHE A 39 -0.16 4.99 17.07
CA PHE A 39 -0.82 6.30 17.16
C PHE A 39 -2.13 6.25 17.94
N SER A 40 -2.39 7.23 18.80
CA SER A 40 -3.76 7.51 19.27
C SER A 40 -4.61 8.10 18.12
N PRO A 41 -5.96 8.11 18.22
CA PRO A 41 -6.81 8.75 17.21
C PRO A 41 -6.43 10.21 16.94
N GLU A 42 -6.10 10.99 17.97
CA GLU A 42 -5.70 12.40 17.87
C GLU A 42 -4.34 12.52 17.16
N GLN A 43 -3.38 11.68 17.52
CA GLN A 43 -2.07 11.64 16.87
C GLN A 43 -2.20 11.23 15.41
N ALA A 44 -3.04 10.24 15.10
CA ALA A 44 -3.29 9.79 13.74
C ALA A 44 -3.86 10.91 12.85
N VAL A 45 -4.82 11.69 13.37
CA VAL A 45 -5.37 12.86 12.68
C VAL A 45 -4.30 13.91 12.42
N GLU A 46 -3.51 14.24 13.43
CA GLU A 46 -2.46 15.27 13.28
C GLU A 46 -1.38 14.80 12.29
N THR A 47 -0.98 13.52 12.35
CA THR A 47 -0.03 12.93 11.40
C THR A 47 -0.59 12.92 9.98
N ALA A 48 -1.85 12.54 9.79
CA ALA A 48 -2.50 12.58 8.48
C ALA A 48 -2.55 14.01 7.93
N ARG A 49 -2.98 14.98 8.76
CA ARG A 49 -3.05 16.41 8.38
C ARG A 49 -1.70 16.93 7.92
N LYS A 50 -0.66 16.69 8.70
CA LYS A 50 0.72 17.11 8.39
C LYS A 50 1.25 16.42 7.13
N SER A 51 0.97 15.13 6.98
CA SER A 51 1.38 14.38 5.80
C SER A 51 0.71 14.89 4.52
N ILE A 52 -0.57 15.22 4.58
CA ILE A 52 -1.32 15.80 3.45
C ILE A 52 -0.78 17.20 3.12
N ALA A 53 -0.52 18.02 4.11
CA ALA A 53 0.07 19.34 3.91
C ALA A 53 1.48 19.27 3.29
N ALA A 54 2.25 18.23 3.61
CA ALA A 54 3.55 17.93 2.99
C ALA A 54 3.45 17.29 1.60
N GLY A 55 2.21 17.06 1.07
CA GLY A 55 1.97 16.59 -0.29
C GLY A 55 1.70 15.09 -0.43
N ALA A 56 1.44 14.36 0.65
CA ALA A 56 0.96 12.98 0.54
C ALA A 56 -0.41 12.94 -0.13
N SER A 57 -0.59 12.04 -1.10
CA SER A 57 -1.81 11.89 -1.91
C SER A 57 -2.69 10.71 -1.48
N LEU A 58 -2.25 9.96 -0.47
CA LEU A 58 -2.92 8.77 0.05
C LEU A 58 -2.59 8.59 1.52
N VAL A 59 -3.59 8.25 2.33
CA VAL A 59 -3.39 7.78 3.71
C VAL A 59 -3.69 6.29 3.77
N LEU A 60 -2.71 5.50 4.15
CA LEU A 60 -2.87 4.08 4.46
C LEU A 60 -3.04 3.92 5.97
N VAL A 61 -4.01 3.11 6.39
CA VAL A 61 -4.21 2.77 7.80
C VAL A 61 -4.12 1.26 7.98
N GLY A 62 -3.16 0.81 8.76
CA GLY A 62 -2.92 -0.60 9.01
C GLY A 62 -1.49 -0.89 9.40
N GLY A 63 -1.23 -2.12 9.78
CA GLY A 63 0.08 -2.60 10.22
C GLY A 63 0.11 -4.12 10.30
N SER A 64 1.30 -4.66 10.61
CA SER A 64 1.52 -6.11 10.69
C SER A 64 1.02 -6.73 11.98
N THR A 65 0.85 -5.93 13.03
CA THR A 65 0.38 -6.34 14.35
C THR A 65 -1.11 -6.09 14.51
N LEU A 66 -1.75 -6.86 15.37
CA LEU A 66 -3.20 -6.86 15.53
C LEU A 66 -3.67 -5.69 16.41
N ALA A 67 -4.05 -4.60 15.79
CA ALA A 67 -4.88 -3.60 16.46
C ALA A 67 -6.27 -4.20 16.79
N SER A 68 -6.87 -3.78 17.89
CA SER A 68 -8.27 -4.10 18.13
C SER A 68 -9.15 -3.44 17.06
N GLN A 69 -10.21 -4.12 16.62
CA GLN A 69 -11.19 -3.59 15.66
C GLN A 69 -11.72 -2.20 16.06
N GLY A 70 -12.04 -2.01 17.35
CA GLY A 70 -12.54 -0.72 17.85
C GLY A 70 -11.52 0.41 17.68
N ARG A 71 -10.25 0.15 17.98
CA ARG A 71 -9.17 1.13 17.81
C ARG A 71 -8.97 1.50 16.33
N LEU A 72 -9.01 0.51 15.45
CA LEU A 72 -8.95 0.76 14.00
C LEU A 72 -10.10 1.66 13.56
N ASP A 73 -11.34 1.34 13.95
CA ASP A 73 -12.53 2.11 13.59
C ASP A 73 -12.43 3.56 14.08
N ASP A 74 -11.95 3.77 15.31
CA ASP A 74 -11.82 5.11 15.88
C ASP A 74 -10.79 5.95 15.14
N ILE A 75 -9.64 5.37 14.79
CA ILE A 75 -8.61 6.04 13.98
C ILE A 75 -9.12 6.35 12.58
N VAL A 76 -9.71 5.37 11.90
CA VAL A 76 -10.22 5.55 10.53
C VAL A 76 -11.31 6.63 10.51
N LYS A 77 -12.28 6.62 11.44
CA LYS A 77 -13.31 7.66 11.57
C LYS A 77 -12.72 9.05 11.80
N ALA A 78 -11.74 9.14 12.70
CA ALA A 78 -11.10 10.41 13.03
C ALA A 78 -10.35 11.00 11.84
N VAL A 79 -9.52 10.20 11.18
CA VAL A 79 -8.77 10.60 9.99
C VAL A 79 -9.72 10.95 8.84
N LYS A 80 -10.75 10.13 8.58
CA LYS A 80 -11.74 10.38 7.52
C LYS A 80 -12.46 11.70 7.68
N ARG A 81 -12.93 12.01 8.89
CA ARG A 81 -13.59 13.32 9.14
C ARG A 81 -12.69 14.48 8.74
N HIS A 82 -11.39 14.38 9.01
CA HIS A 82 -10.44 15.42 8.64
C HIS A 82 -10.22 15.49 7.12
N THR A 83 -9.98 14.35 6.46
CA THR A 83 -9.70 14.31 5.01
C THR A 83 -10.90 14.66 4.13
N GLN A 84 -12.13 14.51 4.63
CA GLN A 84 -13.36 14.90 3.91
C GLN A 84 -13.61 16.42 3.89
N HIS A 85 -13.14 17.15 4.90
CA HIS A 85 -13.28 18.61 4.98
C HIS A 85 -12.22 19.34 4.14
N ASP A 86 -11.17 18.68 3.74
CA ASP A 86 -10.18 19.23 2.83
C ASP A 86 -10.70 19.12 1.37
N LYS A 87 -10.54 20.21 0.60
CA LYS A 87 -10.93 20.27 -0.83
C LYS A 87 -10.27 19.19 -1.68
N SER A 88 -9.17 18.59 -1.22
CA SER A 88 -8.43 17.55 -1.92
C SER A 88 -9.05 16.16 -1.81
N HIS A 89 -9.92 15.91 -0.82
CA HIS A 89 -10.55 14.58 -0.60
C HIS A 89 -9.56 13.40 -0.64
N ILE A 90 -8.45 13.51 0.10
CA ILE A 90 -7.43 12.46 0.12
C ILE A 90 -8.02 11.13 0.61
N PRO A 91 -7.91 10.03 -0.15
CA PRO A 91 -8.50 8.76 0.24
C PRO A 91 -7.80 8.14 1.45
N VAL A 92 -8.60 7.53 2.32
CA VAL A 92 -8.15 6.72 3.46
C VAL A 92 -8.36 5.26 3.11
N VAL A 93 -7.28 4.51 2.93
CA VAL A 93 -7.29 3.14 2.44
C VAL A 93 -6.73 2.20 3.50
N LEU A 94 -7.42 1.10 3.76
CA LEU A 94 -6.94 0.09 4.70
C LEU A 94 -5.79 -0.71 4.10
N PHE A 95 -4.79 -0.96 4.93
CA PHE A 95 -3.69 -1.87 4.62
C PHE A 95 -3.58 -2.93 5.72
N PRO A 96 -4.50 -3.92 5.73
CA PRO A 96 -4.63 -4.86 6.82
C PRO A 96 -3.51 -5.89 6.84
N GLY A 97 -2.96 -6.15 8.04
CA GLY A 97 -2.09 -7.30 8.29
C GLY A 97 -2.86 -8.60 8.53
N ASN A 98 -4.18 -8.53 8.81
CA ASN A 98 -5.04 -9.69 9.10
C ASN A 98 -6.52 -9.34 8.88
N ILE A 99 -7.41 -10.36 9.03
CA ILE A 99 -8.88 -10.24 8.90
C ILE A 99 -9.52 -9.21 9.85
N THR A 100 -8.88 -8.92 10.97
CA THR A 100 -9.32 -7.87 11.92
C THR A 100 -9.07 -6.45 11.44
N GLY A 101 -8.34 -6.28 10.34
CA GLY A 101 -7.98 -4.98 9.76
C GLY A 101 -9.03 -4.39 8.81
N VAL A 102 -10.32 -4.73 8.94
CA VAL A 102 -11.40 -4.23 8.07
C VAL A 102 -12.25 -3.20 8.82
N SER A 103 -12.33 -1.98 8.32
CA SER A 103 -13.18 -0.90 8.84
C SER A 103 -14.08 -0.36 7.74
N ARG A 104 -15.40 -0.35 8.00
CA ARG A 104 -16.42 0.17 7.07
C ARG A 104 -16.36 1.69 6.84
N PHE A 105 -15.54 2.39 7.58
CA PHE A 105 -15.43 3.85 7.52
C PHE A 105 -14.34 4.33 6.54
N ALA A 106 -13.52 3.41 6.03
CA ALA A 106 -12.52 3.71 5.01
C ALA A 106 -13.15 3.92 3.62
N ASP A 107 -12.37 4.44 2.67
CA ASP A 107 -12.77 4.57 1.28
C ASP A 107 -12.55 3.27 0.51
N ALA A 108 -11.44 2.59 0.80
CA ALA A 108 -11.05 1.35 0.15
C ALA A 108 -10.22 0.47 1.07
N ILE A 109 -9.96 -0.73 0.61
CA ILE A 109 -9.02 -1.69 1.22
C ILE A 109 -8.06 -2.22 0.16
N LEU A 110 -6.77 -2.26 0.46
CA LEU A 110 -5.82 -3.07 -0.28
C LEU A 110 -6.11 -4.54 0.07
N PHE A 111 -6.85 -5.22 -0.79
CA PHE A 111 -7.22 -6.62 -0.61
C PHE A 111 -6.03 -7.49 -0.96
N SER A 112 -5.10 -7.59 0.01
CA SER A 112 -3.75 -8.08 -0.20
C SER A 112 -3.65 -9.60 -0.11
N SER A 113 -2.87 -10.20 -0.99
CA SER A 113 -2.41 -11.58 -0.93
C SER A 113 -0.89 -11.62 -0.81
N LEU A 114 -0.37 -12.19 0.28
CA LEU A 114 1.07 -12.33 0.52
C LEU A 114 1.61 -13.52 -0.28
N LEU A 115 1.93 -13.28 -1.55
CA LEU A 115 2.20 -14.34 -2.53
C LEU A 115 3.44 -15.19 -2.20
N ASN A 116 4.41 -14.65 -1.48
CA ASN A 116 5.61 -15.39 -1.07
C ASN A 116 5.55 -15.91 0.39
N SER A 117 4.34 -16.01 0.96
CA SER A 117 4.14 -16.72 2.22
C SER A 117 4.24 -18.24 2.01
N THR A 118 4.74 -18.95 3.00
CA THR A 118 4.71 -20.44 3.05
C THR A 118 3.40 -20.96 3.66
N ASN A 119 2.57 -20.07 4.19
CA ASN A 119 1.29 -20.39 4.80
C ASN A 119 0.12 -19.94 3.91
N PRO A 120 -0.68 -20.90 3.39
CA PRO A 120 -1.86 -20.59 2.55
C PRO A 120 -2.85 -19.61 3.19
N TYR A 121 -2.86 -19.51 4.52
CA TYR A 121 -3.70 -18.56 5.23
C TYR A 121 -3.45 -17.11 4.76
N PHE A 122 -2.19 -16.70 4.59
CA PHE A 122 -1.84 -15.35 4.16
C PHE A 122 -1.94 -15.15 2.63
N ILE A 123 -2.03 -16.25 1.88
CA ILE A 123 -2.20 -16.18 0.42
C ILE A 123 -3.67 -16.03 0.04
N ILE A 124 -4.56 -16.82 0.65
CA ILE A 124 -5.99 -16.86 0.29
C ILE A 124 -6.93 -17.06 1.49
N GLY A 125 -6.47 -17.70 2.58
CA GLY A 125 -7.33 -18.03 3.72
C GLY A 125 -7.92 -16.82 4.43
N ALA A 126 -7.07 -15.84 4.78
CA ALA A 126 -7.50 -14.59 5.41
C ALA A 126 -8.43 -13.78 4.47
N GLN A 127 -8.13 -13.77 3.17
CA GLN A 127 -8.93 -13.09 2.16
C GLN A 127 -10.33 -13.71 2.05
N ALA A 128 -10.42 -15.03 2.01
CA ALA A 128 -11.70 -15.74 1.96
C ALA A 128 -12.55 -15.45 3.22
N LEU A 129 -11.96 -15.47 4.41
CA LEU A 129 -12.63 -15.16 5.65
C LEU A 129 -13.05 -13.67 5.73
N GLY A 130 -12.19 -12.75 5.32
CA GLY A 130 -12.44 -11.31 5.36
C GLY A 130 -13.37 -10.80 4.25
N ALA A 131 -13.51 -11.53 3.13
CA ALA A 131 -14.27 -11.08 1.97
C ALA A 131 -15.74 -10.73 2.28
N VAL A 132 -16.37 -11.48 3.17
CA VAL A 132 -17.77 -11.24 3.58
C VAL A 132 -17.92 -9.91 4.31
N GLU A 133 -16.97 -9.57 5.17
CA GLU A 133 -16.98 -8.29 5.88
C GLU A 133 -16.71 -7.12 4.93
N VAL A 134 -15.74 -7.25 4.04
CA VAL A 134 -15.46 -6.26 2.98
C VAL A 134 -16.71 -6.03 2.12
N TYR A 135 -17.40 -7.09 1.68
CA TYR A 135 -18.63 -6.99 0.90
C TYR A 135 -19.75 -6.25 1.65
N LYS A 136 -19.97 -6.58 2.93
CA LYS A 136 -20.97 -5.92 3.79
C LYS A 136 -20.64 -4.45 4.06
N SER A 137 -19.36 -4.14 4.20
CA SER A 137 -18.87 -2.78 4.46
C SER A 137 -19.03 -1.85 3.26
N LYS A 138 -19.20 -2.38 2.05
CA LYS A 138 -19.33 -1.63 0.79
C LYS A 138 -18.15 -0.70 0.49
N ILE A 139 -17.00 -0.96 1.09
CA ILE A 139 -15.76 -0.25 0.76
C ILE A 139 -15.18 -0.79 -0.54
N GLU A 140 -14.47 0.05 -1.28
CA GLU A 140 -13.82 -0.38 -2.51
C GLU A 140 -12.73 -1.41 -2.22
N SER A 141 -12.73 -2.52 -2.96
CA SER A 141 -11.70 -3.57 -2.83
C SER A 141 -10.69 -3.45 -3.97
N ILE A 142 -9.43 -3.15 -3.63
CA ILE A 142 -8.32 -3.03 -4.58
C ILE A 142 -7.44 -4.30 -4.47
N PRO A 143 -7.51 -5.22 -5.46
CA PRO A 143 -6.71 -6.44 -5.42
C PRO A 143 -5.23 -6.15 -5.47
N MET A 144 -4.48 -6.65 -4.48
CA MET A 144 -3.07 -6.39 -4.34
C MET A 144 -2.25 -7.66 -4.12
N ALA A 145 -1.23 -7.88 -4.94
CA ALA A 145 -0.15 -8.79 -4.64
C ALA A 145 0.84 -8.13 -3.67
N TYR A 146 1.26 -8.86 -2.65
CA TYR A 146 2.20 -8.38 -1.66
C TYR A 146 3.42 -9.29 -1.64
N LEU A 147 4.60 -8.72 -1.81
CA LEU A 147 5.88 -9.44 -1.83
C LEU A 147 6.82 -8.83 -0.80
N VAL A 148 7.32 -9.65 0.10
CA VAL A 148 8.25 -9.23 1.15
C VAL A 148 9.66 -9.72 0.84
N PHE A 149 10.60 -8.76 0.93
CA PHE A 149 12.04 -8.97 0.77
C PHE A 149 12.72 -8.99 2.12
N GLY A 150 13.54 -9.62 2.57
CA GLY A 150 14.12 -9.61 3.92
C GLY A 150 13.31 -10.39 4.94
N ASN A 151 13.98 -10.82 5.97
CA ASN A 151 13.47 -11.74 6.99
C ASN A 151 13.42 -11.14 8.41
N SER A 152 13.74 -9.86 8.55
CA SER A 152 13.89 -9.20 9.86
C SER A 152 12.71 -8.34 10.27
N SER A 153 11.62 -8.29 9.48
CA SER A 153 10.44 -7.48 9.79
C SER A 153 9.33 -8.28 10.48
N ALA A 154 8.46 -7.58 11.23
CA ALA A 154 7.26 -8.18 11.80
C ALA A 154 6.38 -8.82 10.71
N THR A 155 6.24 -8.18 9.56
CA THR A 155 5.51 -8.71 8.39
C THR A 155 6.09 -10.04 7.93
N SER A 156 7.41 -10.14 7.88
CA SER A 156 8.10 -11.36 7.46
C SER A 156 7.86 -12.52 8.44
N PHE A 157 7.96 -12.23 9.74
CA PHE A 157 7.76 -13.21 10.80
C PHE A 157 6.31 -13.69 10.89
N ILE A 158 5.36 -12.75 11.03
CA ILE A 158 3.93 -13.06 11.16
C ILE A 158 3.41 -13.73 9.88
N GLY A 159 3.78 -13.19 8.71
CA GLY A 159 3.36 -13.68 7.41
C GLY A 159 4.00 -15.00 6.98
N GLN A 160 4.90 -15.58 7.79
CA GLN A 160 5.65 -16.79 7.46
C GLN A 160 6.22 -16.73 6.04
N VAL A 161 6.94 -15.66 5.78
CA VAL A 161 7.44 -15.33 4.45
C VAL A 161 8.63 -16.22 4.09
N ASN A 162 8.65 -16.69 2.84
CA ASN A 162 9.87 -17.11 2.16
C ASN A 162 10.46 -15.88 1.45
N PRO A 163 11.42 -15.17 2.07
CA PRO A 163 11.82 -13.86 1.57
C PRO A 163 12.51 -13.94 0.22
N ILE A 164 12.20 -13.00 -0.67
CA ILE A 164 12.86 -12.92 -1.97
C ILE A 164 14.28 -12.37 -1.76
N PRO A 165 15.33 -13.12 -2.16
CA PRO A 165 16.70 -12.64 -2.05
C PRO A 165 16.90 -11.37 -2.91
N THR A 166 17.42 -10.31 -2.29
CA THR A 166 17.65 -9.02 -2.96
C THR A 166 18.56 -9.10 -4.18
N ALA A 167 19.53 -10.06 -4.17
CA ALA A 167 20.44 -10.34 -5.29
C ALA A 167 19.81 -11.13 -6.45
N LYS A 168 18.50 -11.45 -6.38
CA LYS A 168 17.80 -12.29 -7.38
C LYS A 168 16.53 -11.60 -7.91
N PRO A 169 16.65 -10.50 -8.67
CA PRO A 169 15.49 -9.75 -9.19
C PRO A 169 14.51 -10.61 -9.99
N ASN A 170 15.00 -11.64 -10.69
CA ASN A 170 14.19 -12.55 -11.50
C ASN A 170 13.14 -13.31 -10.67
N LEU A 171 13.37 -13.54 -9.39
CA LEU A 171 12.36 -14.19 -8.53
C LEU A 171 11.17 -13.25 -8.30
N ALA A 172 11.42 -11.97 -8.11
CA ALA A 172 10.34 -10.96 -8.04
C ALA A 172 9.56 -10.86 -9.35
N VAL A 173 10.25 -10.97 -10.49
CA VAL A 173 9.62 -10.97 -11.83
C VAL A 173 8.65 -12.15 -12.00
N ILE A 174 9.03 -13.36 -11.53
CA ILE A 174 8.15 -14.54 -11.58
C ILE A 174 6.86 -14.29 -10.79
N TYR A 175 6.96 -13.75 -9.57
CA TYR A 175 5.79 -13.40 -8.77
C TYR A 175 4.97 -12.26 -9.38
N ALA A 176 5.61 -11.26 -9.99
CA ALA A 176 4.92 -10.16 -10.66
C ALA A 176 4.10 -10.65 -11.87
N LEU A 177 4.63 -11.59 -12.65
CA LEU A 177 3.89 -12.25 -13.73
C LEU A 177 2.72 -13.07 -13.21
N ALA A 178 2.93 -13.84 -12.14
CA ALA A 178 1.85 -14.59 -11.49
C ALA A 178 0.73 -13.64 -10.99
N ALA A 179 1.09 -12.54 -10.32
CA ALA A 179 0.16 -11.51 -9.88
C ALA A 179 -0.66 -10.94 -11.04
N LYS A 180 0.01 -10.61 -12.15
CA LYS A 180 -0.64 -10.13 -13.38
C LYS A 180 -1.63 -11.15 -13.95
N TYR A 181 -1.24 -12.40 -14.06
CA TYR A 181 -2.10 -13.47 -14.61
C TYR A 181 -3.26 -13.83 -13.67
N LEU A 182 -3.11 -13.63 -12.37
CA LEU A 182 -4.19 -13.75 -11.39
C LEU A 182 -5.12 -12.51 -11.36
N GLY A 183 -4.88 -11.51 -12.20
CA GLY A 183 -5.72 -10.31 -12.28
C GLY A 183 -5.51 -9.31 -11.15
N MET A 184 -4.41 -9.41 -10.40
CA MET A 184 -4.07 -8.43 -9.37
C MET A 184 -3.60 -7.13 -10.02
N ARG A 185 -4.29 -6.03 -9.70
CA ARG A 185 -4.08 -4.73 -10.35
C ARG A 185 -3.06 -3.84 -9.65
N THR A 186 -2.66 -4.24 -8.46
CA THR A 186 -1.66 -3.55 -7.64
C THR A 186 -0.63 -4.57 -7.15
N LEU A 187 0.64 -4.20 -7.15
CA LEU A 187 1.73 -5.00 -6.62
C LEU A 187 2.56 -4.16 -5.65
N TYR A 188 2.73 -4.66 -4.44
CA TYR A 188 3.53 -4.03 -3.40
C TYR A 188 4.83 -4.81 -3.18
N LEU A 189 5.97 -4.11 -3.30
CA LEU A 189 7.29 -4.60 -2.95
C LEU A 189 7.69 -4.02 -1.60
N GLU A 190 7.81 -4.87 -0.58
CA GLU A 190 8.07 -4.48 0.81
C GLU A 190 9.47 -4.91 1.25
N ALA A 191 10.31 -3.94 1.61
CA ALA A 191 11.62 -4.25 2.19
C ALA A 191 11.53 -4.66 3.68
N GLY A 192 10.46 -4.28 4.36
CA GLY A 192 10.23 -4.47 5.79
C GLY A 192 10.23 -3.14 6.56
N SER A 193 9.37 -3.03 7.56
CA SER A 193 9.39 -1.89 8.48
C SER A 193 10.72 -1.88 9.24
N GLY A 194 11.42 -0.75 9.21
CA GLY A 194 12.75 -0.63 9.81
C GLY A 194 13.87 -1.32 9.02
N ALA A 195 13.63 -1.73 7.79
CA ALA A 195 14.67 -2.31 6.93
C ALA A 195 15.84 -1.33 6.77
N GLY A 196 17.06 -1.81 6.99
CA GLY A 196 18.28 -1.02 6.81
C GLY A 196 18.55 -0.68 5.34
N GLU A 197 17.97 -1.44 4.41
CA GLU A 197 18.14 -1.25 2.97
C GLU A 197 16.79 -1.26 2.25
N PRO A 198 16.57 -0.32 1.31
CA PRO A 198 15.36 -0.30 0.47
C PRO A 198 15.37 -1.43 -0.55
N ILE A 199 14.24 -1.64 -1.22
CA ILE A 199 14.15 -2.56 -2.36
C ILE A 199 15.19 -2.18 -3.43
N PRO A 200 16.01 -3.15 -3.92
CA PRO A 200 17.00 -2.86 -4.94
C PRO A 200 16.37 -2.28 -6.21
N LEU A 201 16.97 -1.23 -6.74
CA LEU A 201 16.46 -0.53 -7.93
C LEU A 201 16.37 -1.44 -9.16
N GLU A 202 17.27 -2.41 -9.28
CA GLU A 202 17.21 -3.43 -10.33
C GLU A 202 15.93 -4.27 -10.23
N THR A 203 15.51 -4.62 -9.01
CA THR A 203 14.28 -5.37 -8.78
C THR A 203 13.06 -4.55 -9.19
N ILE A 204 12.99 -3.28 -8.80
CA ILE A 204 11.89 -2.39 -9.20
C ILE A 204 11.83 -2.28 -10.74
N ARG A 205 12.96 -2.03 -11.41
CA ARG A 205 13.04 -1.94 -12.88
C ARG A 205 12.65 -3.26 -13.56
N ALA A 206 13.12 -4.40 -13.04
CA ALA A 206 12.82 -5.70 -13.61
C ALA A 206 11.33 -6.04 -13.49
N VAL A 207 10.72 -5.78 -12.33
CA VAL A 207 9.28 -5.95 -12.11
C VAL A 207 8.48 -5.01 -13.01
N ARG A 208 8.84 -3.72 -13.10
CA ARG A 208 8.13 -2.74 -13.93
C ARG A 208 8.07 -3.12 -15.41
N LYS A 209 9.09 -3.83 -15.94
CA LYS A 209 9.10 -4.28 -17.34
C LYS A 209 7.99 -5.28 -17.68
N VAL A 210 7.48 -6.03 -16.69
CA VAL A 210 6.50 -7.10 -16.90
C VAL A 210 5.14 -6.83 -16.25
N TYR A 211 5.10 -5.90 -15.31
CA TYR A 211 3.89 -5.58 -14.54
C TYR A 211 3.43 -4.16 -14.87
N ASP A 212 2.23 -4.04 -15.42
CA ASP A 212 1.60 -2.80 -15.91
C ASP A 212 0.55 -2.20 -14.94
N GLY A 213 0.26 -2.88 -13.82
CA GLY A 213 -0.56 -2.37 -12.73
C GLY A 213 0.16 -1.32 -11.87
N LEU A 214 -0.50 -0.83 -10.82
CA LEU A 214 0.12 0.07 -9.85
C LEU A 214 1.23 -0.65 -9.08
N LEU A 215 2.44 -0.11 -9.13
CA LEU A 215 3.60 -0.62 -8.41
C LEU A 215 3.88 0.22 -7.18
N ILE A 216 3.64 -0.37 -6.01
CA ILE A 216 3.90 0.24 -4.71
C ILE A 216 5.25 -0.25 -4.19
N VAL A 217 6.03 0.65 -3.61
CA VAL A 217 7.29 0.33 -2.95
C VAL A 217 7.29 0.91 -1.55
N GLY A 218 7.60 0.07 -0.57
CA GLY A 218 7.70 0.46 0.84
C GLY A 218 8.88 -0.17 1.55
N GLY A 219 9.18 0.39 2.73
CA GLY A 219 10.35 0.02 3.52
C GLY A 219 11.63 0.69 3.03
N GLY A 220 12.42 1.25 3.96
CA GLY A 220 13.72 1.85 3.67
C GLY A 220 13.72 3.17 2.89
N ILE A 221 12.58 3.80 2.62
CA ILE A 221 12.50 5.12 1.98
C ILE A 221 12.60 6.18 3.06
N THR A 222 13.82 6.56 3.40
CA THR A 222 14.13 7.47 4.53
C THR A 222 14.51 8.89 4.11
N GLY A 223 14.62 9.15 2.80
CA GLY A 223 15.02 10.48 2.32
C GLY A 223 14.75 10.70 0.84
N PRO A 224 14.98 11.94 0.36
CA PRO A 224 14.63 12.36 -1.00
C PRO A 224 15.39 11.59 -2.09
N GLU A 225 16.65 11.23 -1.84
CA GLU A 225 17.45 10.48 -2.80
C GLU A 225 16.90 9.07 -3.04
N ALA A 226 16.53 8.35 -1.96
CA ALA A 226 15.92 7.03 -2.05
C ALA A 226 14.58 7.09 -2.79
N ALA A 227 13.75 8.09 -2.48
CA ALA A 227 12.47 8.32 -3.13
C ALA A 227 12.61 8.56 -4.63
N SER A 228 13.49 9.49 -5.04
CA SER A 228 13.75 9.79 -6.46
C SER A 228 14.29 8.57 -7.21
N LYS A 229 15.20 7.80 -6.61
CA LYS A 229 15.73 6.57 -7.21
C LYS A 229 14.65 5.51 -7.42
N ALA A 230 13.80 5.26 -6.41
CA ALA A 230 12.70 4.30 -6.50
C ALA A 230 11.66 4.72 -7.55
N ALA A 231 11.29 6.01 -7.58
CA ALA A 231 10.40 6.60 -8.57
C ALA A 231 10.94 6.41 -10.00
N ARG A 232 12.19 6.80 -10.26
CA ARG A 232 12.84 6.59 -11.55
C ARG A 232 13.05 5.13 -11.93
N ALA A 233 13.07 4.23 -10.97
CA ALA A 233 13.10 2.79 -11.23
C ALA A 233 11.74 2.23 -11.65
N GLY A 234 10.63 2.98 -11.49
CA GLY A 234 9.30 2.63 -11.96
C GLY A 234 8.25 2.41 -10.85
N ALA A 235 8.53 2.83 -9.62
CA ALA A 235 7.52 2.85 -8.56
C ALA A 235 6.47 3.93 -8.83
N ASP A 236 5.19 3.59 -8.72
CA ASP A 236 4.07 4.53 -8.85
C ASP A 236 3.71 5.16 -7.52
N ILE A 237 3.81 4.39 -6.44
CA ILE A 237 3.44 4.81 -5.08
C ILE A 237 4.58 4.47 -4.13
N LEU A 238 5.03 5.45 -3.36
CA LEU A 238 6.04 5.28 -2.32
C LEU A 238 5.36 5.33 -0.94
N VAL A 239 5.54 4.29 -0.13
CA VAL A 239 4.94 4.22 1.22
C VAL A 239 5.93 4.68 2.26
N ILE A 240 5.53 5.67 3.03
CA ILE A 240 6.30 6.28 4.11
C ILE A 240 5.60 5.94 5.45
N GLY A 241 6.28 5.23 6.32
CA GLY A 241 5.78 4.81 7.63
C GLY A 241 6.62 5.38 8.77
N ASN A 242 7.76 4.77 9.09
CA ASN A 242 8.58 5.08 10.28
C ASN A 242 8.98 6.56 10.42
N LEU A 243 9.17 7.25 9.30
CA LEU A 243 9.46 8.69 9.31
C LEU A 243 8.36 9.48 10.03
N LEU A 244 7.10 9.08 9.89
CA LEU A 244 5.95 9.80 10.44
C LEU A 244 5.88 9.77 11.96
N GLN A 245 6.66 8.90 12.61
CA GLN A 245 6.80 8.81 14.07
C GLN A 245 7.83 9.80 14.62
N THR A 246 8.61 10.44 13.75
CA THR A 246 9.65 11.39 14.17
C THR A 246 9.10 12.80 14.31
N ALA A 247 9.54 13.53 15.33
CA ALA A 247 9.13 14.92 15.51
C ALA A 247 9.62 15.78 14.34
N GLY A 248 8.74 16.62 13.79
CA GLY A 248 9.07 17.52 12.68
C GLY A 248 9.29 16.83 11.34
N PHE A 249 8.68 15.67 11.12
CA PHE A 249 8.81 14.88 9.89
C PHE A 249 8.32 15.61 8.63
N GLU A 250 7.51 16.65 8.77
CA GLU A 250 6.81 17.32 7.67
C GLU A 250 7.77 17.81 6.58
N ARG A 251 8.87 18.46 6.99
CA ARG A 251 9.88 18.97 6.06
C ARG A 251 10.59 17.83 5.31
N ALA A 252 10.91 16.75 5.99
CA ALA A 252 11.53 15.59 5.37
C ALA A 252 10.57 14.90 4.39
N LEU A 253 9.29 14.79 4.75
CA LEU A 253 8.25 14.23 3.86
C LEU A 253 8.03 15.12 2.64
N GLU A 254 7.99 16.45 2.78
CA GLU A 254 7.88 17.39 1.66
C GLU A 254 9.06 17.24 0.69
N GLN A 255 10.29 17.07 1.20
CA GLN A 255 11.47 16.80 0.37
C GLN A 255 11.36 15.46 -0.36
N ILE A 256 10.86 14.41 0.29
CA ILE A 256 10.61 13.10 -0.32
C ILE A 256 9.56 13.21 -1.43
N VAL A 257 8.42 13.87 -1.16
CA VAL A 257 7.35 14.06 -2.15
C VAL A 257 7.84 14.85 -3.36
N THR A 258 8.62 15.90 -3.13
CA THR A 258 9.20 16.70 -4.22
C THR A 258 10.19 15.87 -5.05
N ALA A 259 11.09 15.15 -4.40
CA ALA A 259 12.10 14.34 -5.08
C ALA A 259 11.52 13.14 -5.84
N ALA A 260 10.39 12.59 -5.40
CA ALA A 260 9.70 11.52 -6.10
C ALA A 260 9.14 11.96 -7.47
N LYS A 261 8.87 13.25 -7.67
CA LYS A 261 8.31 13.81 -8.92
C LYS A 261 9.37 14.18 -9.96
N HIS A 262 10.64 14.14 -9.57
CA HIS A 262 11.81 14.49 -10.40
C HIS A 262 12.80 13.33 -10.51
#